data_71c89f24a819361da1c0fa8d553bfc25
#
_entry.id   71c89f24a819361da1c0fa8d553bfc25
#
_cell.length_a   1.000
_cell.length_b   1.000
_cell.length_c   1.000
_cell.angle_alpha   90.00
_cell.angle_beta   90.00
_cell.angle_gamma   90.00
#
_symmetry.space_group_name_H-M   'P 1'
#
loop_
_entity.id
_entity.type
_entity.pdbx_description
1 polymer ?
#
loop_
_entity_poly.entity_id
_entity_poly.type
_entity_poly.pdbx_seq_one_letter_code
_entity_poly.pdbx_strand_id
1 'polypeptide(L)'
;MGHKLTEEELFAFDLSGFIVVKNVFSEAEIERMNQVVDKHEPEMVERKGQLRLGGKKGMPLAGDGTTGRQDLGGMLAWPKGENELFRKMLTHPKLVPYYIALCGEGYRMDHLPLLIQQKRNCDGFDFHGGRLN
;
A
#
# COMPACT_ATOMS: atom_id res chain seq x y z
N MET A 1 -18.23 -16.70 12.77
CA MET A 1 -16.98 -17.46 12.58
C MET A 1 -16.14 -16.71 11.59
N GLY A 2 -14.95 -16.24 11.98
CA GLY A 2 -14.03 -15.55 11.05
C GLY A 2 -13.52 -16.54 10.00
N HIS A 3 -13.38 -16.07 8.78
CA HIS A 3 -12.72 -16.80 7.70
C HIS A 3 -11.31 -17.16 8.19
N LYS A 4 -10.95 -18.43 8.14
CA LYS A 4 -9.54 -18.85 8.29
C LYS A 4 -8.95 -19.01 6.91
N LEU A 5 -7.68 -18.66 6.74
CA LEU A 5 -6.97 -19.02 5.51
C LEU A 5 -7.07 -20.52 5.30
N THR A 6 -7.34 -20.91 4.07
CA THR A 6 -7.30 -22.32 3.68
C THR A 6 -5.86 -22.79 3.53
N GLU A 7 -5.66 -24.11 3.53
CA GLU A 7 -4.33 -24.69 3.28
C GLU A 7 -3.82 -24.33 1.88
N GLU A 8 -4.72 -24.24 0.89
CA GLU A 8 -4.39 -23.81 -0.46
C GLU A 8 -3.94 -22.35 -0.53
N GLU A 9 -4.59 -21.45 0.21
CA GLU A 9 -4.20 -20.05 0.29
C GLU A 9 -2.82 -19.90 0.95
N LEU A 10 -2.55 -20.63 2.02
CA LEU A 10 -1.24 -20.64 2.67
C LEU A 10 -0.16 -21.20 1.74
N PHE A 11 -0.44 -22.33 1.08
CA PHE A 11 0.49 -22.91 0.11
C PHE A 11 0.78 -21.96 -1.06
N ALA A 12 -0.25 -21.29 -1.60
CA ALA A 12 -0.08 -20.31 -2.65
C ALA A 12 0.76 -19.11 -2.21
N PHE A 13 0.56 -18.64 -0.97
CA PHE A 13 1.37 -17.58 -0.38
C PHE A 13 2.84 -18.01 -0.19
N ASP A 14 3.09 -19.19 0.35
CA ASP A 14 4.44 -19.74 0.56
C ASP A 14 5.19 -19.92 -0.77
N LEU A 15 4.47 -20.32 -1.81
CA LEU A 15 5.05 -20.52 -3.15
C LEU A 15 5.33 -19.19 -3.88
N SER A 16 4.40 -18.23 -3.78
CA SER A 16 4.40 -17.02 -4.61
C SER A 16 4.90 -15.77 -3.88
N GLY A 17 4.91 -15.78 -2.55
CA GLY A 17 5.27 -14.64 -1.72
C GLY A 17 4.20 -13.54 -1.64
N PHE A 18 3.02 -13.76 -2.21
CA PHE A 18 1.89 -12.84 -2.13
C PHE A 18 0.54 -13.56 -2.17
N ILE A 19 -0.50 -12.87 -1.71
CA ILE A 19 -1.90 -13.30 -1.84
C ILE A 19 -2.77 -12.11 -2.25
N VAL A 20 -3.77 -12.35 -3.09
CA VAL A 20 -4.72 -11.34 -3.56
C VAL A 20 -6.09 -11.59 -2.96
N VAL A 21 -6.50 -10.77 -2.03
CA VAL A 21 -7.84 -10.82 -1.42
C VAL A 21 -8.77 -9.91 -2.19
N LYS A 22 -9.69 -10.52 -2.96
CA LYS A 22 -10.63 -9.78 -3.81
C LYS A 22 -11.88 -9.32 -3.05
N ASN A 23 -12.53 -8.27 -3.56
CA ASN A 23 -13.83 -7.78 -3.08
C ASN A 23 -13.81 -7.42 -1.58
N VAL A 24 -12.74 -6.82 -1.10
CA VAL A 24 -12.62 -6.35 0.28
C VAL A 24 -13.56 -5.18 0.51
N PHE A 25 -13.55 -4.20 -0.39
CA PHE A 25 -14.42 -3.04 -0.39
C PHE A 25 -15.43 -3.13 -1.55
N SER A 26 -16.61 -2.56 -1.35
CA SER A 26 -17.58 -2.36 -2.42
C SER A 26 -17.14 -1.26 -3.38
N GLU A 27 -17.71 -1.24 -4.58
CA GLU A 27 -17.44 -0.19 -5.57
C GLU A 27 -17.75 1.21 -5.01
N ALA A 28 -18.83 1.36 -4.25
CA ALA A 28 -19.20 2.63 -3.61
C ALA A 28 -18.18 3.06 -2.54
N GLU A 29 -17.60 2.12 -1.77
CA GLU A 29 -16.53 2.43 -0.83
C GLU A 29 -15.25 2.85 -1.54
N ILE A 30 -14.88 2.17 -2.63
CA ILE A 30 -13.72 2.54 -3.47
C ILE A 30 -13.92 3.93 -4.07
N GLU A 31 -15.09 4.19 -4.66
CA GLU A 31 -15.41 5.50 -5.21
C GLU A 31 -15.31 6.61 -4.15
N ARG A 32 -15.84 6.34 -2.95
CA ARG A 32 -15.70 7.29 -1.82
C ARG A 32 -14.25 7.52 -1.42
N MET A 33 -13.41 6.48 -1.40
CA MET A 33 -11.98 6.61 -1.09
C MET A 33 -11.28 7.45 -2.15
N ASN A 34 -11.57 7.23 -3.44
CA ASN A 34 -11.02 8.02 -4.54
C ASN A 34 -11.39 9.51 -4.41
N GLN A 35 -12.67 9.83 -4.17
CA GLN A 35 -13.13 11.22 -3.97
C GLN A 35 -12.39 11.91 -2.82
N VAL A 36 -12.11 11.18 -1.74
CA VAL A 36 -11.33 11.73 -0.62
C VAL A 36 -9.88 11.97 -1.02
N VAL A 37 -9.26 11.02 -1.72
CA VAL A 37 -7.89 11.19 -2.23
C VAL A 37 -7.80 12.39 -3.17
N ASP A 38 -8.73 12.52 -4.12
CA ASP A 38 -8.77 13.63 -5.07
C ASP A 38 -8.92 14.98 -4.36
N LYS A 39 -9.70 15.04 -3.28
CA LYS A 39 -9.83 16.24 -2.44
C LYS A 39 -8.48 16.65 -1.81
N HIS A 40 -7.66 15.69 -1.40
CA HIS A 40 -6.36 15.91 -0.79
C HIS A 40 -5.20 15.93 -1.80
N GLU A 41 -5.45 15.76 -3.09
CA GLU A 41 -4.41 15.83 -4.12
C GLU A 41 -3.55 17.10 -4.04
N PRO A 42 -4.10 18.31 -3.77
CA PRO A 42 -3.28 19.53 -3.61
C PRO A 42 -2.27 19.48 -2.46
N GLU A 43 -2.41 18.56 -1.52
CA GLU A 43 -1.48 18.35 -0.41
C GLU A 43 -0.31 17.43 -0.77
N MET A 44 -0.27 16.88 -1.99
CA MET A 44 0.83 16.05 -2.46
C MET A 44 2.14 16.81 -2.45
N VAL A 45 3.17 16.16 -1.92
CA VAL A 45 4.51 16.71 -1.82
C VAL A 45 5.46 15.97 -2.75
N GLU A 46 6.14 16.72 -3.63
CA GLU A 46 7.19 16.13 -4.46
C GLU A 46 8.37 15.69 -3.59
N ARG A 47 8.70 14.41 -3.67
CA ARG A 47 9.91 13.86 -3.04
C ARG A 47 11.13 14.20 -3.88
N LYS A 48 11.91 15.14 -3.38
CA LYS A 48 13.23 15.50 -3.92
C LYS A 48 14.32 14.83 -3.08
N GLY A 49 15.32 14.26 -3.73
CA GLY A 49 16.51 13.73 -3.07
C GLY A 49 16.63 12.22 -3.06
N GLN A 50 17.55 11.70 -2.24
CA GLN A 50 18.03 10.32 -2.24
C GLN A 50 16.96 9.28 -1.89
N LEU A 51 16.02 9.09 -2.78
CA LEU A 51 15.29 7.83 -2.81
C LEU A 51 16.19 6.83 -3.52
N ARG A 52 16.23 5.61 -3.02
CA ARG A 52 16.89 4.52 -3.74
C ARG A 52 16.12 4.31 -5.02
N LEU A 53 16.65 4.87 -6.09
CA LEU A 53 16.07 4.73 -7.41
C LEU A 53 16.55 3.40 -7.97
N GLY A 54 15.65 2.59 -8.46
CA GLY A 54 15.91 1.34 -9.15
C GLY A 54 16.61 1.53 -10.50
N GLY A 55 17.04 2.75 -10.80
CA GLY A 55 17.50 3.12 -12.10
C GLY A 55 18.90 3.73 -12.15
N LYS A 56 19.93 2.90 -12.10
CA LYS A 56 21.17 3.29 -12.78
C LYS A 56 20.93 3.18 -14.29
N LYS A 57 21.39 4.16 -15.08
CA LYS A 57 21.31 4.14 -16.54
C LYS A 57 21.63 2.75 -17.11
N GLY A 58 20.73 2.19 -17.86
CA GLY A 58 20.84 0.84 -18.43
C GLY A 58 20.22 -0.31 -17.59
N MET A 59 19.66 -0.02 -16.41
CA MET A 59 18.90 -1.01 -15.62
C MET A 59 17.43 -1.05 -16.06
N PRO A 60 16.72 -2.19 -15.84
CA PRO A 60 15.32 -2.34 -16.30
C PRO A 60 14.34 -1.29 -15.75
N LEU A 61 14.63 -0.72 -14.57
CA LEU A 61 13.80 0.31 -13.93
C LEU A 61 14.34 1.72 -14.13
N ALA A 62 15.34 1.90 -14.99
CA ALA A 62 15.87 3.21 -15.31
C ALA A 62 14.85 4.01 -16.14
N GLY A 63 14.59 5.23 -15.71
CA GLY A 63 13.77 6.20 -16.43
C GLY A 63 14.60 7.39 -16.92
N ASP A 64 14.06 8.58 -16.75
CA ASP A 64 14.67 9.84 -17.20
C ASP A 64 15.70 10.44 -16.22
N GLY A 65 15.98 9.78 -15.13
CA GLY A 65 16.88 10.23 -14.06
C GLY A 65 16.17 11.09 -12.99
N THR A 66 14.86 11.24 -13.09
CA THR A 66 14.05 11.96 -12.08
C THR A 66 13.20 10.98 -11.28
N THR A 67 12.86 11.31 -10.05
CA THR A 67 11.92 10.52 -9.26
C THR A 67 10.49 10.70 -9.77
N GLY A 68 10.14 11.89 -10.23
CA GLY A 68 8.78 12.29 -10.60
C GLY A 68 7.71 11.91 -9.56
N ARG A 69 8.14 11.65 -8.33
CA ARG A 69 7.33 11.07 -7.27
C ARG A 69 6.62 12.16 -6.48
N GLN A 70 5.32 11.96 -6.33
CA GLN A 70 4.46 12.75 -5.45
C GLN A 70 3.96 11.84 -4.33
N ASP A 71 4.09 12.27 -3.09
CA ASP A 71 3.65 11.53 -1.91
C ASP A 71 2.46 12.23 -1.24
N LEU A 72 1.41 11.46 -0.94
CA LEU A 72 0.27 11.88 -0.13
C LEU A 72 0.13 10.94 1.06
N GLY A 73 0.27 11.48 2.26
CA GLY A 73 0.12 10.75 3.52
C GLY A 73 -1.03 11.30 4.37
N GLY A 74 -1.11 10.84 5.63
CA GLY A 74 -2.05 11.40 6.60
C GLY A 74 -3.44 10.79 6.62
N MET A 75 -3.75 9.84 5.75
CA MET A 75 -5.09 9.24 5.54
C MET A 75 -5.77 8.77 6.82
N LEU A 76 -5.01 8.27 7.80
CA LEU A 76 -5.55 7.82 9.08
C LEU A 76 -5.87 8.96 10.05
N ALA A 77 -5.31 10.14 9.82
CA ALA A 77 -5.50 11.34 10.63
C ALA A 77 -6.42 12.38 9.98
N TRP A 78 -6.88 12.16 8.76
CA TRP A 78 -7.84 13.05 8.10
C TRP A 78 -9.12 13.21 8.95
N PRO A 79 -9.91 14.26 8.72
CA PRO A 79 -11.15 14.49 9.46
C PRO A 79 -12.09 13.29 9.43
N LYS A 80 -12.95 13.22 10.46
CA LYS A 80 -14.05 12.23 10.48
C LYS A 80 -14.93 12.41 9.24
N GLY A 81 -15.32 11.30 8.63
CA GLY A 81 -16.01 11.26 7.33
C GLY A 81 -15.06 11.04 6.14
N GLU A 82 -13.76 11.20 6.34
CA GLU A 82 -12.74 11.01 5.31
C GLU A 82 -11.76 9.88 5.63
N ASN A 83 -11.50 9.63 6.91
CA ASN A 83 -10.51 8.64 7.34
C ASN A 83 -11.06 7.23 7.60
N GLU A 84 -12.39 7.06 7.72
CA GLU A 84 -12.99 5.81 8.21
C GLU A 84 -12.68 4.61 7.33
N LEU A 85 -12.77 4.76 6.01
CA LEU A 85 -12.51 3.65 5.09
C LEU A 85 -11.03 3.27 5.07
N PHE A 86 -10.13 4.23 5.19
CA PHE A 86 -8.69 3.97 5.31
C PHE A 86 -8.35 3.27 6.64
N ARG A 87 -8.97 3.70 7.74
CA ARG A 87 -8.83 3.04 9.04
C ARG A 87 -9.46 1.65 9.06
N LYS A 88 -10.57 1.46 8.34
CA LYS A 88 -11.25 0.17 8.21
C LYS A 88 -10.35 -0.91 7.64
N MET A 89 -9.37 -0.58 6.79
CA MET A 89 -8.41 -1.56 6.27
C MET A 89 -7.66 -2.29 7.38
N LEU A 90 -7.35 -1.61 8.48
CA LEU A 90 -6.58 -2.18 9.60
C LEU A 90 -7.36 -3.26 10.37
N THR A 91 -8.68 -3.19 10.32
CA THR A 91 -9.59 -4.05 11.11
C THR A 91 -10.68 -4.68 10.26
N HIS A 92 -10.51 -4.67 8.94
CA HIS A 92 -11.53 -5.20 8.03
C HIS A 92 -11.73 -6.71 8.24
N PRO A 93 -12.99 -7.19 8.46
CA PRO A 93 -13.24 -8.58 8.82
C PRO A 93 -12.77 -9.60 7.78
N LYS A 94 -12.68 -9.21 6.52
CA LYS A 94 -12.08 -10.05 5.46
C LYS A 94 -10.54 -10.07 5.49
N LEU A 95 -9.89 -9.04 6.05
CA LEU A 95 -8.43 -8.92 6.04
C LEU A 95 -7.78 -9.41 7.35
N VAL A 96 -8.46 -9.21 8.49
CA VAL A 96 -7.94 -9.60 9.81
C VAL A 96 -7.48 -11.05 9.87
N PRO A 97 -8.21 -12.05 9.31
CA PRO A 97 -7.73 -13.44 9.30
C PRO A 97 -6.39 -13.63 8.60
N TYR A 98 -6.15 -12.89 7.51
CA TYR A 98 -4.87 -12.92 6.79
C TYR A 98 -3.76 -12.27 7.61
N TYR A 99 -4.03 -11.13 8.25
CA TYR A 99 -3.05 -10.49 9.14
C TYR A 99 -2.64 -11.40 10.28
N ILE A 100 -3.61 -12.05 10.93
CA ILE A 100 -3.33 -12.99 12.03
C ILE A 100 -2.53 -14.20 11.53
N ALA A 101 -2.93 -14.78 10.41
CA ALA A 101 -2.27 -15.99 9.90
C ALA A 101 -0.83 -15.73 9.42
N LEU A 102 -0.58 -14.57 8.81
CA LEU A 102 0.71 -14.25 8.20
C LEU A 102 1.66 -13.46 9.12
N CYS A 103 1.11 -12.65 10.04
CA CYS A 103 1.90 -11.78 10.91
C CYS A 103 1.80 -12.19 12.39
N GLY A 104 0.87 -13.10 12.74
CA GLY A 104 0.62 -13.53 14.12
C GLY A 104 -0.40 -12.67 14.87
N GLU A 105 -0.84 -13.16 16.02
CA GLU A 105 -1.70 -12.40 16.92
C GLU A 105 -0.96 -11.17 17.45
N GLY A 106 -1.68 -10.06 17.56
CA GLY A 106 -1.08 -8.78 17.97
C GLY A 106 -0.32 -8.06 16.85
N TYR A 107 -0.58 -8.42 15.58
CA TYR A 107 -0.06 -7.69 14.43
C TYR A 107 -0.29 -6.19 14.58
N ARG A 108 0.61 -5.39 14.03
CA ARG A 108 0.52 -3.93 14.04
C ARG A 108 1.05 -3.37 12.73
N MET A 109 0.54 -2.22 12.38
CA MET A 109 1.03 -1.50 11.22
C MET A 109 2.45 -0.96 11.50
N ASP A 110 3.37 -1.28 10.63
CA ASP A 110 4.76 -0.84 10.71
C ASP A 110 4.93 0.57 10.11
N HIS A 111 4.33 0.82 8.95
CA HIS A 111 4.38 2.10 8.26
C HIS A 111 2.98 2.69 8.09
N LEU A 112 2.89 4.02 8.17
CA LEU A 112 1.67 4.73 7.83
C LEU A 112 1.34 4.55 6.34
N PRO A 113 0.05 4.45 5.98
CA PRO A 113 -0.33 4.37 4.58
C PRO A 113 0.11 5.62 3.84
N LEU A 114 0.64 5.40 2.64
CA LEU A 114 1.16 6.44 1.77
C LEU A 114 0.69 6.16 0.34
N LEU A 115 0.07 7.15 -0.29
CA LEU A 115 -0.19 7.11 -1.70
C LEU A 115 1.02 7.69 -2.43
N ILE A 116 1.52 6.95 -3.41
CA ILE A 116 2.65 7.37 -4.24
C ILE A 116 2.15 7.47 -5.67
N GLN A 117 2.23 8.67 -6.21
CA GLN A 117 1.99 8.92 -7.63
C GLN A 117 3.33 9.17 -8.32
N GLN A 118 3.57 8.53 -9.46
CA GLN A 118 4.76 8.75 -10.26
C GLN A 118 4.41 9.18 -11.68
N LYS A 119 5.20 10.09 -12.22
CA LYS A 119 5.07 10.49 -13.63
C LYS A 119 5.54 9.35 -14.54
N ARG A 120 5.02 9.33 -15.75
CA ARG A 120 5.48 8.40 -16.78
C ARG A 120 6.96 8.63 -17.08
N ASN A 121 7.70 7.54 -17.31
CA ASN A 121 9.12 7.51 -17.66
C ASN A 121 10.09 7.98 -16.55
N CYS A 122 9.63 8.23 -15.31
CA CYS A 122 10.55 8.47 -14.21
C CYS A 122 11.20 7.16 -13.72
N ASP A 123 12.24 7.30 -12.90
CA ASP A 123 12.95 6.15 -12.33
C ASP A 123 12.05 5.36 -11.39
N GLY A 124 12.14 4.03 -11.49
CA GLY A 124 11.46 3.11 -10.57
C GLY A 124 12.17 2.99 -9.21
N PHE A 125 11.68 2.07 -8.39
CA PHE A 125 12.25 1.77 -7.09
C PHE A 125 12.98 0.43 -7.11
N ASP A 126 14.07 0.34 -6.35
CA ASP A 126 14.70 -0.94 -6.06
C ASP A 126 13.78 -1.82 -5.21
N PHE A 127 13.91 -3.13 -5.40
CA PHE A 127 13.33 -4.09 -4.48
C PHE A 127 13.85 -3.81 -3.07
N HIS A 128 12.95 -3.63 -2.13
CA HIS A 128 13.31 -3.46 -0.73
C HIS A 128 12.29 -4.19 0.15
N GLY A 129 12.75 -4.66 1.28
CA GLY A 129 11.93 -5.33 2.29
C GLY A 129 12.25 -4.81 3.68
N GLY A 130 11.37 -5.10 4.63
CA GLY A 130 11.65 -4.87 6.05
C GLY A 130 12.85 -5.71 6.50
N ARG A 131 13.69 -5.16 7.39
CA ARG A 131 14.69 -5.99 8.09
C ARG A 131 13.95 -7.00 8.95
N LEU A 132 14.25 -8.25 8.74
CA LEU A 132 14.00 -9.28 9.75
C LEU A 132 15.05 -9.06 10.84
N ASN A 133 14.62 -8.57 11.99
CA ASN A 133 15.46 -8.50 13.20
C ASN A 133 15.37 -9.81 13.95
#